data_871d7787d690e9216c7f46932ca652f2
#
_entry.id   871d7787d690e9216c7f46932ca652f2
#
_cell.length_a   1.000
_cell.length_b   1.000
_cell.length_c   1.000
_cell.angle_alpha   90.00
_cell.angle_beta   90.00
_cell.angle_gamma   90.00
#
_symmetry.space_group_name_H-M   'P 1'
#
loop_
_entity.id
_entity.type
_entity.pdbx_description
1 polymer ?
#
loop_
_entity_poly.entity_id
_entity_poly.type
_entity_poly.pdbx_seq_one_letter_code
_entity_poly.pdbx_strand_id
1 'polypeptide(L)'
;MASLRKTAAALAAATAVLFAIPPTASAGPAPHDTHGTHGTHGTLVRENFDRVPLGPVTAGRGWTTDTEGGTLTVAPSATGHGRELRIRTEGNGRAFVVFDDLAPPGNSFWARMRLRVADFPTAPDWAHWTIAEASGSDSPTLVRPLGGQYAPTDKGNFFGVGSDLGPTGDWTSWKTSSPAVAGKWQCAEFHLDATDNRVTVYLNGVAQPDLTVSTDNHGGTADDFVFPTFDKLKLGWQLYQSDPTPSSYDVRLDDIAVSTRRVGGCGS
;
A
#
# COMPACT_ATOMS: atom_id res chain seq x y z
N MET A 1 59.19 37.10 7.78
CA MET A 1 58.38 37.41 6.57
C MET A 1 56.92 37.54 6.98
N ALA A 2 56.37 38.73 6.85
CA ALA A 2 55.16 39.18 7.48
C ALA A 2 53.89 38.71 6.74
N SER A 3 52.89 38.18 7.49
CA SER A 3 51.55 37.81 7.00
C SER A 3 50.61 39.01 7.15
N LEU A 4 50.10 39.50 6.04
CA LEU A 4 49.05 40.53 5.98
C LEU A 4 47.70 39.90 6.26
N ARG A 5 47.03 40.29 7.33
CA ARG A 5 45.61 40.05 7.57
C ARG A 5 44.79 41.15 6.88
N LYS A 6 43.89 40.74 5.99
CA LYS A 6 42.86 41.63 5.42
C LYS A 6 41.56 41.44 6.22
N THR A 7 41.15 42.46 6.91
CA THR A 7 39.82 42.62 7.53
C THR A 7 38.84 43.10 6.50
N ALA A 8 37.76 42.36 6.28
CA ALA A 8 36.60 42.79 5.47
C ALA A 8 35.49 43.24 6.42
N ALA A 9 35.05 44.48 6.27
CA ALA A 9 33.94 45.08 6.98
C ALA A 9 32.63 44.69 6.28
N ALA A 10 31.70 44.14 7.03
CA ALA A 10 30.34 43.84 6.53
C ALA A 10 29.42 45.04 6.82
N LEU A 11 28.83 45.58 5.74
CA LEU A 11 27.79 46.60 5.80
C LEU A 11 26.42 45.90 5.97
N ALA A 12 25.73 46.16 7.08
CA ALA A 12 24.36 45.69 7.29
C ALA A 12 23.37 46.72 6.69
N ALA A 13 22.64 46.32 5.67
CA ALA A 13 21.50 47.09 5.15
C ALA A 13 20.21 46.61 5.83
N ALA A 14 19.56 47.48 6.58
CA ALA A 14 18.26 47.25 7.17
C ALA A 14 17.17 47.55 6.14
N THR A 15 16.44 46.53 5.74
CA THR A 15 15.23 46.63 4.86
C THR A 15 13.99 46.70 5.76
N ALA A 16 13.27 47.81 5.73
CA ALA A 16 11.99 47.99 6.40
C ALA A 16 10.90 47.26 5.54
N VAL A 17 10.24 46.27 6.12
CA VAL A 17 9.08 45.59 5.53
C VAL A 17 7.82 46.28 6.00
N LEU A 18 7.11 46.96 5.08
CA LEU A 18 5.74 47.47 5.33
C LEU A 18 4.76 46.28 5.27
N PHE A 19 4.08 46.01 6.36
CA PHE A 19 2.92 45.10 6.38
C PHE A 19 1.67 45.83 5.88
N ALA A 20 1.21 45.41 4.72
CA ALA A 20 -0.14 45.79 4.23
C ALA A 20 -1.18 44.86 4.88
N ILE A 21 -2.12 45.45 5.62
CA ILE A 21 -3.26 44.76 6.21
C ILE A 21 -4.30 44.50 5.10
N PRO A 22 -4.68 43.24 4.81
CA PRO A 22 -5.72 42.97 3.84
C PRO A 22 -7.11 43.36 4.40
N PRO A 23 -8.05 43.77 3.54
CA PRO A 23 -9.41 44.13 3.96
C PRO A 23 -10.17 42.88 4.42
N THR A 24 -10.88 42.98 5.53
CA THR A 24 -11.79 41.96 6.06
C THR A 24 -12.94 41.73 5.08
N ALA A 25 -12.99 40.56 4.47
CA ALA A 25 -14.12 40.11 3.68
C ALA A 25 -15.30 39.77 4.62
N SER A 26 -16.43 40.45 4.41
CA SER A 26 -17.68 40.14 5.08
C SER A 26 -18.18 38.76 4.70
N ALA A 27 -18.34 37.86 5.68
CA ALA A 27 -18.92 36.54 5.47
C ALA A 27 -20.41 36.68 5.13
N GLY A 28 -20.79 36.36 3.90
CA GLY A 28 -22.16 36.12 3.52
C GLY A 28 -22.73 34.86 4.18
N PRO A 29 -24.07 34.72 4.30
CA PRO A 29 -24.66 33.54 4.91
C PRO A 29 -24.28 32.26 4.16
N ALA A 30 -23.89 31.25 4.93
CA ALA A 30 -23.53 29.91 4.40
C ALA A 30 -24.73 29.33 3.61
N PRO A 31 -24.51 28.72 2.46
CA PRO A 31 -25.56 27.98 1.79
C PRO A 31 -25.98 26.79 2.65
N HIS A 32 -27.28 26.60 2.80
CA HIS A 32 -27.89 25.44 3.44
C HIS A 32 -27.36 24.16 2.74
N ASP A 33 -26.71 23.30 3.49
CA ASP A 33 -26.35 21.94 3.05
C ASP A 33 -27.64 21.19 2.71
N THR A 34 -27.93 21.10 1.43
CA THR A 34 -28.80 20.06 0.92
C THR A 34 -28.04 18.74 1.12
N HIS A 35 -28.60 17.84 1.93
CA HIS A 35 -28.17 16.46 2.05
C HIS A 35 -28.05 15.83 0.65
N GLY A 36 -26.89 16.01 0.03
CA GLY A 36 -26.50 15.28 -1.16
C GLY A 36 -26.37 13.83 -0.76
N THR A 37 -27.20 12.98 -1.33
CA THR A 37 -26.97 11.53 -1.41
C THR A 37 -25.53 11.35 -1.84
N HIS A 38 -24.65 10.84 -0.94
CA HIS A 38 -23.30 10.42 -1.28
C HIS A 38 -23.43 9.29 -2.29
N GLY A 39 -23.45 9.65 -3.56
CA GLY A 39 -23.38 8.72 -4.67
C GLY A 39 -22.07 7.96 -4.56
N THR A 40 -22.14 6.66 -4.75
CA THR A 40 -21.01 5.70 -4.83
C THR A 40 -20.12 5.95 -6.06
N HIS A 41 -20.01 7.19 -6.52
CA HIS A 41 -19.25 7.55 -7.70
C HIS A 41 -17.75 7.35 -7.44
N GLY A 42 -17.21 6.27 -8.02
CA GLY A 42 -15.79 5.92 -7.99
C GLY A 42 -15.44 4.65 -7.22
N THR A 43 -16.34 4.09 -6.40
CA THR A 43 -16.08 2.81 -5.72
C THR A 43 -16.19 1.65 -6.68
N LEU A 44 -15.12 0.87 -6.83
CA LEU A 44 -15.06 -0.37 -7.62
C LEU A 44 -15.33 -1.59 -6.73
N VAL A 45 -14.73 -1.63 -5.54
CA VAL A 45 -14.88 -2.70 -4.55
C VAL A 45 -15.04 -2.13 -3.15
N ARG A 46 -15.86 -2.77 -2.32
CA ARG A 46 -15.92 -2.56 -0.87
C ARG A 46 -16.26 -3.87 -0.17
N GLU A 47 -15.38 -4.30 0.75
CA GLU A 47 -15.57 -5.49 1.56
C GLU A 47 -15.04 -5.28 2.99
N ASN A 48 -15.89 -5.48 3.99
CA ASN A 48 -15.57 -5.43 5.41
C ASN A 48 -15.89 -6.73 6.14
N PHE A 49 -16.20 -7.79 5.40
CA PHE A 49 -16.51 -9.13 5.87
C PHE A 49 -17.72 -9.29 6.82
N ASP A 50 -18.38 -8.22 7.24
CA ASP A 50 -19.49 -8.24 8.20
C ASP A 50 -20.69 -9.07 7.72
N ARG A 51 -20.85 -9.19 6.41
CA ARG A 51 -21.95 -9.94 5.79
C ARG A 51 -21.54 -11.34 5.33
N VAL A 52 -20.26 -11.70 5.45
CA VAL A 52 -19.75 -13.02 5.10
C VAL A 52 -19.93 -13.94 6.32
N PRO A 53 -20.44 -15.18 6.17
CA PRO A 53 -20.56 -16.13 7.25
C PRO A 53 -19.22 -16.38 7.96
N LEU A 54 -19.27 -16.59 9.29
CA LEU A 54 -18.09 -17.01 10.05
C LEU A 54 -17.64 -18.41 9.62
N GLY A 55 -16.33 -18.62 9.59
CA GLY A 55 -15.71 -19.90 9.24
C GLY A 55 -14.83 -19.82 8.00
N PRO A 56 -14.34 -20.96 7.51
CA PRO A 56 -13.55 -21.03 6.29
C PRO A 56 -14.31 -20.49 5.07
N VAL A 57 -13.61 -19.77 4.19
CA VAL A 57 -14.19 -19.17 2.99
C VAL A 57 -13.35 -19.48 1.76
N THR A 58 -14.05 -19.66 0.63
CA THR A 58 -13.44 -19.84 -0.70
C THR A 58 -13.93 -18.80 -1.70
N ALA A 59 -14.97 -18.05 -1.35
CA ALA A 59 -15.50 -16.95 -2.15
C ALA A 59 -16.40 -16.06 -1.30
N GLY A 60 -16.65 -14.85 -1.79
CA GLY A 60 -17.62 -13.91 -1.27
C GLY A 60 -18.34 -13.17 -2.40
N ARG A 61 -19.02 -12.08 -2.08
CA ARG A 61 -19.70 -11.29 -3.08
C ARG A 61 -18.66 -10.45 -3.88
N GLY A 62 -18.40 -10.87 -5.13
CA GLY A 62 -17.49 -10.18 -6.03
C GLY A 62 -16.00 -10.46 -5.76
N TRP A 63 -15.70 -11.56 -5.06
CA TRP A 63 -14.33 -12.04 -4.90
C TRP A 63 -14.26 -13.57 -4.74
N THR A 64 -13.12 -14.13 -5.08
CA THR A 64 -12.74 -15.53 -4.92
C THR A 64 -11.50 -15.65 -4.05
N THR A 65 -10.89 -16.84 -3.97
CA THR A 65 -9.65 -17.05 -3.22
C THR A 65 -8.59 -17.76 -4.07
N ASP A 66 -7.32 -17.42 -3.81
CA ASP A 66 -6.14 -18.14 -4.31
C ASP A 66 -5.33 -18.62 -3.11
N THR A 67 -5.26 -19.96 -2.92
CA THR A 67 -4.60 -20.55 -1.75
C THR A 67 -3.73 -21.74 -2.13
N GLU A 68 -2.52 -21.77 -1.55
CA GLU A 68 -1.62 -22.93 -1.56
C GLU A 68 -0.84 -22.92 -0.24
N GLY A 69 -0.94 -24.00 0.55
CA GLY A 69 -0.35 -24.04 1.87
C GLY A 69 -0.92 -22.98 2.83
N GLY A 70 -2.15 -22.51 2.56
CA GLY A 70 -2.81 -21.49 3.35
C GLY A 70 -4.32 -21.60 3.39
N THR A 71 -4.94 -20.86 4.31
CA THR A 71 -6.39 -20.82 4.53
C THR A 71 -6.89 -19.41 4.79
N LEU A 72 -8.14 -19.16 4.37
CA LEU A 72 -8.87 -17.93 4.69
C LEU A 72 -10.08 -18.27 5.55
N THR A 73 -10.28 -17.49 6.61
CA THR A 73 -11.39 -17.68 7.57
C THR A 73 -11.95 -16.33 7.97
N VAL A 74 -13.26 -16.16 7.87
CA VAL A 74 -13.91 -14.99 8.47
C VAL A 74 -14.10 -15.25 9.95
N ALA A 75 -13.62 -14.36 10.79
CA ALA A 75 -13.63 -14.45 12.23
C ALA A 75 -14.24 -13.17 12.84
N PRO A 76 -14.72 -13.22 14.10
CA PRO A 76 -15.06 -12.01 14.83
C PRO A 76 -13.83 -11.08 14.89
N SER A 77 -14.06 -9.78 14.69
CA SER A 77 -12.98 -8.80 14.79
C SER A 77 -12.38 -8.79 16.20
N ALA A 78 -11.05 -8.67 16.28
CA ALA A 78 -10.33 -8.54 17.54
C ALA A 78 -10.71 -7.27 18.33
N THR A 79 -11.33 -6.29 17.68
CA THR A 79 -11.84 -5.07 18.32
C THR A 79 -13.19 -5.28 19.00
N GLY A 80 -13.80 -6.46 18.85
CA GLY A 80 -15.12 -6.79 19.40
C GLY A 80 -16.31 -6.31 18.58
N HIS A 81 -16.07 -5.62 17.47
CA HIS A 81 -17.10 -5.14 16.57
C HIS A 81 -16.85 -5.63 15.14
N GLY A 82 -17.90 -6.21 14.51
CA GLY A 82 -17.83 -6.69 13.13
C GLY A 82 -17.03 -7.99 12.98
N ARG A 83 -16.60 -8.21 11.76
CA ARG A 83 -15.83 -9.39 11.32
C ARG A 83 -14.59 -8.95 10.57
N GLU A 84 -13.60 -9.82 10.56
CA GLU A 84 -12.35 -9.63 9.82
C GLU A 84 -11.98 -10.90 9.06
N LEU A 85 -11.22 -10.77 7.99
CA LEU A 85 -10.61 -11.91 7.32
C LEU A 85 -9.31 -12.28 8.03
N ARG A 86 -9.21 -13.52 8.43
CA ARG A 86 -8.00 -14.12 8.96
C ARG A 86 -7.38 -15.03 7.92
N ILE A 87 -6.13 -14.79 7.63
CA ILE A 87 -5.29 -15.52 6.70
C ILE A 87 -4.25 -16.27 7.50
N ARG A 88 -4.10 -17.57 7.24
CA ARG A 88 -3.04 -18.38 7.79
C ARG A 88 -2.31 -19.11 6.68
N THR A 89 -0.98 -19.08 6.73
CA THR A 89 -0.12 -19.82 5.80
C THR A 89 0.97 -20.54 6.55
N GLU A 90 1.48 -21.61 5.96
CA GLU A 90 2.63 -22.35 6.46
C GLU A 90 3.76 -22.30 5.44
N GLY A 91 5.01 -22.17 5.93
CA GLY A 91 6.18 -22.07 5.11
C GLY A 91 6.11 -20.94 4.10
N ASN A 92 6.37 -21.25 2.85
CA ASN A 92 6.25 -20.36 1.69
C ASN A 92 4.84 -20.36 1.07
N GLY A 93 3.82 -20.67 1.86
CA GLY A 93 2.44 -20.71 1.42
C GLY A 93 1.87 -19.35 1.03
N ARG A 94 0.74 -19.38 0.31
CA ARG A 94 -0.04 -18.21 -0.06
C ARG A 94 -1.52 -18.35 0.25
N ALA A 95 -2.14 -17.24 0.58
CA ALA A 95 -3.59 -17.13 0.67
C ALA A 95 -4.04 -15.69 0.44
N PHE A 96 -4.86 -15.50 -0.61
CA PHE A 96 -5.36 -14.20 -1.06
C PHE A 96 -6.86 -14.23 -1.25
N VAL A 97 -7.54 -13.12 -0.96
CA VAL A 97 -8.79 -12.76 -1.64
C VAL A 97 -8.44 -12.20 -3.00
N VAL A 98 -9.24 -12.54 -4.00
CA VAL A 98 -9.01 -12.19 -5.41
C VAL A 98 -10.23 -11.46 -5.94
N PHE A 99 -10.03 -10.23 -6.37
CA PHE A 99 -11.01 -9.44 -7.10
C PHE A 99 -10.67 -9.54 -8.58
N ASP A 100 -11.45 -10.34 -9.30
CA ASP A 100 -11.38 -10.50 -10.76
C ASP A 100 -12.29 -9.47 -11.43
N ASP A 101 -12.14 -9.31 -12.75
CA ASP A 101 -12.92 -8.40 -13.59
C ASP A 101 -12.79 -6.92 -13.14
N LEU A 102 -11.69 -6.56 -12.52
CA LEU A 102 -11.39 -5.19 -12.17
C LEU A 102 -11.11 -4.40 -13.46
N ALA A 103 -11.93 -3.41 -13.78
CA ALA A 103 -11.79 -2.59 -14.98
C ALA A 103 -11.71 -1.10 -14.61
N PRO A 104 -10.59 -0.66 -14.00
CA PRO A 104 -10.47 0.71 -13.53
C PRO A 104 -10.37 1.68 -14.73
N PRO A 105 -11.20 2.74 -14.76
CA PRO A 105 -11.10 3.77 -15.79
C PRO A 105 -9.69 4.36 -15.88
N GLY A 106 -9.16 4.45 -17.12
CA GLY A 106 -7.79 4.93 -17.36
C GLY A 106 -6.72 4.02 -16.76
N ASN A 107 -7.05 2.77 -16.50
CA ASN A 107 -6.15 1.76 -15.92
C ASN A 107 -5.51 2.19 -14.58
N SER A 108 -6.19 3.09 -13.84
CA SER A 108 -5.68 3.67 -12.59
C SER A 108 -6.68 3.51 -11.47
N PHE A 109 -6.20 3.15 -10.27
CA PHE A 109 -7.05 2.97 -9.10
C PHE A 109 -6.31 3.13 -7.78
N TRP A 110 -7.08 3.45 -6.76
CA TRP A 110 -6.70 3.43 -5.35
C TRP A 110 -7.19 2.16 -4.71
N ALA A 111 -6.38 1.54 -3.87
CA ALA A 111 -6.83 0.45 -3.00
C ALA A 111 -6.38 0.74 -1.56
N ARG A 112 -7.25 0.39 -0.61
CA ARG A 112 -7.02 0.55 0.81
C ARG A 112 -7.47 -0.68 1.57
N MET A 113 -6.78 -1.00 2.67
CA MET A 113 -7.17 -2.03 3.61
C MET A 113 -6.66 -1.73 5.02
N ARG A 114 -7.34 -2.23 6.04
CA ARG A 114 -6.74 -2.44 7.35
C ARG A 114 -5.98 -3.75 7.32
N LEU A 115 -4.75 -3.71 7.79
CA LEU A 115 -3.81 -4.82 7.76
C LEU A 115 -3.19 -5.03 9.14
N ARG A 116 -3.12 -6.29 9.58
CA ARG A 116 -2.32 -6.68 10.74
C ARG A 116 -1.59 -7.98 10.42
N VAL A 117 -0.27 -7.96 10.47
CA VAL A 117 0.59 -9.14 10.39
C VAL A 117 1.05 -9.47 11.80
N ALA A 118 0.79 -10.67 12.29
CA ALA A 118 1.15 -11.06 13.65
C ALA A 118 2.66 -11.09 13.84
N ASP A 119 3.36 -11.73 12.91
CA ASP A 119 4.80 -11.86 12.88
C ASP A 119 5.29 -11.77 11.43
N PHE A 120 6.44 -11.13 11.21
CA PHE A 120 7.15 -11.12 9.95
C PHE A 120 8.32 -12.11 9.96
N PRO A 121 8.83 -12.56 8.79
CA PRO A 121 9.97 -13.46 8.74
C PRO A 121 11.23 -12.84 9.38
N THR A 122 12.02 -13.70 10.01
CA THR A 122 13.34 -13.35 10.56
C THR A 122 14.44 -14.27 10.00
N ALA A 123 14.07 -15.19 9.12
CA ALA A 123 14.91 -16.06 8.34
C ALA A 123 14.09 -16.65 7.17
N PRO A 124 14.75 -17.05 6.07
CA PRO A 124 16.16 -16.82 5.76
C PRO A 124 16.45 -15.34 5.50
N ASP A 125 17.72 -15.00 5.36
CA ASP A 125 18.15 -13.67 4.98
C ASP A 125 17.45 -13.24 3.67
N TRP A 126 16.95 -12.00 3.64
CA TRP A 126 16.23 -11.40 2.51
C TRP A 126 14.90 -12.10 2.16
N ALA A 127 14.26 -12.75 3.14
CA ALA A 127 12.96 -13.35 2.94
C ALA A 127 11.94 -12.30 2.44
N HIS A 128 11.37 -12.54 1.24
CA HIS A 128 10.39 -11.65 0.59
C HIS A 128 8.97 -12.09 0.90
N TRP A 129 8.10 -11.11 1.09
CA TRP A 129 6.68 -11.33 1.28
C TRP A 129 5.84 -10.31 0.49
N THR A 130 4.63 -10.73 0.13
CA THR A 130 3.67 -9.91 -0.62
C THR A 130 2.33 -9.83 0.12
N ILE A 131 1.77 -8.62 0.17
CA ILE A 131 0.44 -8.33 0.70
C ILE A 131 -0.56 -8.03 -0.43
N ALA A 132 -0.12 -7.32 -1.46
CA ALA A 132 -0.97 -6.93 -2.58
C ALA A 132 -0.26 -7.23 -3.90
N GLU A 133 -1.03 -7.77 -4.86
CA GLU A 133 -0.59 -8.07 -6.22
C GLU A 133 -1.67 -7.64 -7.20
N ALA A 134 -1.28 -6.87 -8.22
CA ALA A 134 -2.14 -6.45 -9.30
C ALA A 134 -1.62 -6.96 -10.63
N SER A 135 -2.51 -7.48 -11.48
CA SER A 135 -2.16 -8.09 -12.77
C SER A 135 -3.24 -7.84 -13.82
N GLY A 136 -2.95 -8.22 -15.05
CA GLY A 136 -3.88 -8.20 -16.16
C GLY A 136 -3.67 -9.38 -17.09
N SER A 137 -4.71 -9.77 -17.81
CA SER A 137 -4.68 -10.89 -18.73
C SER A 137 -3.92 -10.62 -20.03
N ASP A 138 -3.63 -9.35 -20.32
CA ASP A 138 -2.92 -8.90 -21.52
C ASP A 138 -1.39 -8.96 -21.41
N SER A 139 -0.85 -9.17 -20.21
CA SER A 139 0.58 -9.22 -19.95
C SER A 139 0.89 -10.20 -18.79
N PRO A 140 2.01 -10.90 -18.81
CA PRO A 140 2.45 -11.69 -17.66
C PRO A 140 2.96 -10.84 -16.48
N THR A 141 3.09 -9.53 -16.65
CA THR A 141 3.59 -8.64 -15.58
C THR A 141 2.70 -8.67 -14.36
N LEU A 142 3.29 -8.91 -13.20
CA LEU A 142 2.68 -8.77 -11.88
C LEU A 142 3.26 -7.53 -11.21
N VAL A 143 2.42 -6.64 -10.73
CA VAL A 143 2.83 -5.48 -9.93
C VAL A 143 2.49 -5.75 -8.48
N ARG A 144 3.47 -5.62 -7.59
CA ARG A 144 3.33 -5.76 -6.14
C ARG A 144 3.37 -4.39 -5.48
N PRO A 145 2.23 -3.68 -5.39
CA PRO A 145 2.20 -2.33 -4.82
C PRO A 145 2.44 -2.32 -3.32
N LEU A 146 2.29 -3.47 -2.64
CA LEU A 146 2.59 -3.61 -1.22
C LEU A 146 3.14 -5.01 -0.93
N GLY A 147 4.38 -5.06 -0.58
CA GLY A 147 5.13 -6.21 -0.12
C GLY A 147 6.29 -5.76 0.74
N GLY A 148 7.31 -6.58 0.83
CA GLY A 148 8.53 -6.22 1.55
C GLY A 148 9.48 -7.39 1.73
N GLN A 149 10.45 -7.19 2.61
CA GLN A 149 11.43 -8.23 2.92
C GLN A 149 12.05 -8.06 4.31
N TYR A 150 12.60 -9.14 4.82
CA TYR A 150 13.50 -9.13 5.97
C TYR A 150 14.90 -8.71 5.55
N ALA A 151 15.44 -7.67 6.19
CA ALA A 151 16.80 -7.19 5.97
C ALA A 151 17.68 -7.58 7.17
N PRO A 152 18.54 -8.61 7.05
CA PRO A 152 19.34 -9.11 8.18
C PRO A 152 20.38 -8.09 8.67
N THR A 153 20.85 -7.20 7.78
CA THR A 153 21.80 -6.14 8.14
C THR A 153 21.18 -5.12 9.08
N ASP A 154 19.90 -4.78 8.87
CA ASP A 154 19.14 -3.83 9.68
C ASP A 154 18.27 -4.54 10.73
N LYS A 155 18.28 -5.88 10.74
CA LYS A 155 17.53 -6.76 11.67
C LYS A 155 16.05 -6.41 11.76
N GLY A 156 15.40 -6.19 10.59
CA GLY A 156 14.01 -5.81 10.54
C GLY A 156 13.33 -6.14 9.22
N ASN A 157 12.02 -6.02 9.25
CA ASN A 157 11.20 -6.12 8.05
C ASN A 157 10.80 -4.73 7.58
N PHE A 158 10.82 -4.54 6.27
CA PHE A 158 10.55 -3.25 5.65
C PHE A 158 9.59 -3.43 4.49
N PHE A 159 8.65 -2.50 4.36
CA PHE A 159 7.77 -2.45 3.20
C PHE A 159 8.55 -2.16 1.93
N GLY A 160 8.01 -2.64 0.81
CA GLY A 160 8.57 -2.48 -0.52
C GLY A 160 7.50 -2.54 -1.60
N VAL A 161 7.89 -2.08 -2.77
CA VAL A 161 7.16 -2.18 -4.02
C VAL A 161 7.99 -3.00 -4.99
N GLY A 162 7.38 -3.86 -5.77
CA GLY A 162 8.07 -4.69 -6.73
C GLY A 162 7.22 -5.06 -7.92
N SER A 163 7.82 -5.84 -8.80
CA SER A 163 7.13 -6.49 -9.90
C SER A 163 7.79 -7.81 -10.25
N ASP A 164 7.04 -8.67 -10.91
CA ASP A 164 7.53 -9.94 -11.44
C ASP A 164 7.11 -10.08 -12.89
N LEU A 165 7.89 -10.84 -13.65
CA LEU A 165 7.59 -11.29 -14.99
C LEU A 165 7.39 -10.14 -16.01
N GLY A 166 7.05 -10.52 -17.25
CA GLY A 166 6.81 -9.58 -18.34
C GLY A 166 8.02 -8.73 -18.72
N PRO A 167 7.77 -7.59 -19.38
CA PRO A 167 8.84 -6.69 -19.83
C PRO A 167 9.56 -5.98 -18.68
N THR A 168 8.91 -5.85 -17.53
CA THR A 168 9.50 -5.24 -16.33
C THR A 168 10.55 -6.14 -15.67
N GLY A 169 10.45 -7.46 -15.86
CA GLY A 169 11.31 -8.41 -15.18
C GLY A 169 10.96 -8.59 -13.69
N ASP A 170 11.88 -9.18 -12.95
CA ASP A 170 11.71 -9.48 -11.52
C ASP A 170 12.58 -8.53 -10.69
N TRP A 171 11.97 -7.61 -9.95
CA TRP A 171 12.65 -6.68 -9.07
C TRP A 171 11.81 -6.23 -7.88
N THR A 172 12.48 -5.76 -6.86
CA THR A 172 11.86 -5.20 -5.66
C THR A 172 12.59 -3.95 -5.21
N SER A 173 11.85 -2.88 -4.95
CA SER A 173 12.33 -1.68 -4.26
C SER A 173 11.75 -1.64 -2.86
N TRP A 174 12.61 -1.70 -1.84
CA TRP A 174 12.22 -1.60 -0.43
C TRP A 174 13.14 -0.63 0.31
N LYS A 175 12.63 -0.05 1.39
CA LYS A 175 13.36 1.00 2.11
C LYS A 175 13.29 0.79 3.62
N THR A 176 14.43 0.89 4.27
CA THR A 176 14.54 0.81 5.74
C THR A 176 13.82 1.96 6.45
N SER A 177 13.49 3.04 5.72
CA SER A 177 12.65 4.15 6.19
C SER A 177 11.18 3.78 6.40
N SER A 178 10.72 2.65 5.84
CA SER A 178 9.32 2.17 5.94
C SER A 178 9.25 0.82 6.66
N PRO A 179 9.49 0.78 7.99
CA PRO A 179 9.51 -0.47 8.74
C PRO A 179 8.12 -1.11 8.79
N ALA A 180 8.08 -2.44 8.60
CA ALA A 180 6.89 -3.24 8.80
C ALA A 180 6.81 -3.67 10.27
N VAL A 181 5.76 -3.24 10.97
CA VAL A 181 5.59 -3.45 12.42
C VAL A 181 4.63 -4.59 12.68
N ALA A 182 5.13 -5.67 13.28
CA ALA A 182 4.35 -6.83 13.67
C ALA A 182 3.31 -6.52 14.77
N GLY A 183 2.22 -7.27 14.78
CA GLY A 183 1.21 -7.28 15.83
C GLY A 183 0.30 -6.04 15.90
N LYS A 184 0.49 -5.03 15.05
CA LYS A 184 -0.30 -3.79 15.05
C LYS A 184 -1.17 -3.69 13.81
N TRP A 185 -2.39 -3.17 14.00
CA TRP A 185 -3.22 -2.74 12.88
C TRP A 185 -2.60 -1.52 12.22
N GLN A 186 -2.53 -1.55 10.91
CA GLN A 186 -2.08 -0.46 10.05
C GLN A 186 -3.13 -0.21 8.96
N CYS A 187 -3.29 1.03 8.57
CA CYS A 187 -4.06 1.38 7.38
C CYS A 187 -3.08 1.48 6.21
N ALA A 188 -3.15 0.54 5.29
CA ALA A 188 -2.36 0.54 4.08
C ALA A 188 -3.21 1.01 2.90
N GLU A 189 -2.74 2.00 2.17
CA GLU A 189 -3.36 2.51 0.95
C GLU A 189 -2.30 2.63 -0.13
N PHE A 190 -2.65 2.28 -1.37
CA PHE A 190 -1.77 2.49 -2.50
C PHE A 190 -2.55 3.01 -3.72
N HIS A 191 -1.84 3.71 -4.58
CA HIS A 191 -2.33 4.19 -5.87
C HIS A 191 -1.51 3.58 -6.99
N LEU A 192 -2.19 2.97 -7.94
CA LEU A 192 -1.62 2.58 -9.22
C LEU A 192 -2.09 3.58 -10.26
N ASP A 193 -1.17 4.40 -10.78
CA ASP A 193 -1.43 5.43 -11.77
C ASP A 193 -0.76 5.04 -13.09
N ALA A 194 -1.58 4.68 -14.08
CA ALA A 194 -1.08 4.23 -15.38
C ALA A 194 -0.54 5.36 -16.29
N THR A 195 -0.63 6.61 -15.87
CA THR A 195 -0.14 7.74 -16.66
C THR A 195 1.38 7.67 -16.83
N ASP A 196 2.09 7.23 -15.79
CA ASP A 196 3.55 7.07 -15.77
C ASP A 196 3.97 5.78 -15.06
N ASN A 197 3.07 4.78 -15.03
CA ASN A 197 3.24 3.50 -14.34
C ASN A 197 3.66 3.69 -12.87
N ARG A 198 3.03 4.64 -12.19
CA ARG A 198 3.43 5.04 -10.84
C ARG A 198 2.70 4.26 -9.77
N VAL A 199 3.46 3.72 -8.81
CA VAL A 199 2.95 3.24 -7.53
C VAL A 199 3.26 4.27 -6.45
N THR A 200 2.26 4.64 -5.66
CA THR A 200 2.43 5.48 -4.47
C THR A 200 1.81 4.78 -3.27
N VAL A 201 2.52 4.69 -2.16
CA VAL A 201 2.10 3.99 -0.95
C VAL A 201 1.88 4.97 0.20
N TYR A 202 0.84 4.72 0.99
CA TYR A 202 0.53 5.44 2.21
C TYR A 202 0.35 4.44 3.36
N LEU A 203 0.98 4.70 4.49
CA LEU A 203 0.81 3.92 5.72
C LEU A 203 0.23 4.83 6.79
N ASN A 204 -0.91 4.43 7.36
CA ASN A 204 -1.65 5.22 8.34
C ASN A 204 -1.94 6.66 7.88
N GLY A 205 -2.25 6.82 6.59
CA GLY A 205 -2.54 8.11 5.96
C GLY A 205 -1.31 8.93 5.56
N VAL A 206 -0.10 8.51 5.96
CA VAL A 206 1.16 9.19 5.66
C VAL A 206 1.78 8.61 4.39
N ALA A 207 2.06 9.48 3.41
CA ALA A 207 2.76 9.08 2.19
C ALA A 207 4.16 8.53 2.51
N GLN A 208 4.57 7.51 1.77
CA GLN A 208 5.88 6.89 1.85
C GLN A 208 6.69 7.21 0.58
N PRO A 209 7.38 8.37 0.51
CA PRO A 209 8.07 8.80 -0.71
C PRO A 209 9.09 7.79 -1.22
N ASP A 210 9.79 7.14 -0.30
CA ASP A 210 10.81 6.14 -0.63
C ASP A 210 10.24 4.84 -1.25
N LEU A 211 8.93 4.62 -1.13
CA LEU A 211 8.22 3.51 -1.79
C LEU A 211 7.56 3.92 -3.11
N THR A 212 7.71 5.19 -3.53
CA THR A 212 7.19 5.64 -4.81
C THR A 212 8.10 5.18 -5.93
N VAL A 213 7.53 4.47 -6.89
CA VAL A 213 8.21 4.01 -8.11
C VAL A 213 7.41 4.40 -9.34
N SER A 214 8.10 4.56 -10.47
CA SER A 214 7.49 4.85 -11.77
C SER A 214 8.43 4.38 -12.89
N THR A 215 8.01 4.49 -14.15
CA THR A 215 8.87 4.19 -15.31
C THR A 215 10.22 4.90 -15.23
N ASP A 216 10.24 6.17 -14.80
CA ASP A 216 11.47 6.97 -14.74
C ASP A 216 12.20 6.90 -13.38
N ASN A 217 11.61 6.25 -12.38
CA ASN A 217 12.15 6.18 -11.02
C ASN A 217 11.84 4.84 -10.37
N HIS A 218 12.66 3.86 -10.67
CA HIS A 218 12.60 2.53 -10.06
C HIS A 218 14.01 2.01 -9.79
N GLY A 219 14.12 1.01 -8.94
CA GLY A 219 15.37 0.29 -8.66
C GLY A 219 15.40 -1.04 -9.40
N GLY A 220 16.40 -1.85 -9.10
CA GLY A 220 16.48 -3.25 -9.50
C GLY A 220 17.09 -3.47 -10.87
N THR A 221 16.34 -3.97 -11.83
CA THR A 221 16.82 -4.33 -13.17
C THR A 221 16.98 -3.12 -14.09
N ALA A 222 17.49 -3.36 -15.30
CA ALA A 222 17.58 -2.34 -16.35
C ALA A 222 16.29 -2.20 -17.16
N ASP A 223 15.28 -3.03 -16.89
CA ASP A 223 14.01 -3.00 -17.62
C ASP A 223 13.09 -1.90 -17.10
N ASP A 224 12.27 -1.37 -17.98
CA ASP A 224 11.27 -0.35 -17.63
C ASP A 224 10.19 -0.94 -16.72
N PHE A 225 9.72 -0.14 -15.77
CA PHE A 225 8.57 -0.48 -14.95
C PHE A 225 7.28 -0.22 -15.73
N VAL A 226 6.63 -1.29 -16.21
CA VAL A 226 5.48 -1.23 -17.10
C VAL A 226 4.28 -1.93 -16.49
N PHE A 227 3.14 -1.23 -16.43
CA PHE A 227 1.88 -1.80 -15.97
C PHE A 227 1.20 -2.66 -17.04
N PRO A 228 0.56 -3.78 -16.66
CA PRO A 228 -0.44 -4.46 -17.49
C PRO A 228 -1.73 -3.62 -17.54
N THR A 229 -2.68 -4.00 -18.37
CA THR A 229 -4.07 -3.55 -18.22
C THR A 229 -4.69 -4.30 -17.05
N PHE A 230 -4.88 -3.63 -15.92
CA PHE A 230 -5.32 -4.28 -14.69
C PHE A 230 -6.74 -4.82 -14.79
N ASP A 231 -6.90 -6.11 -14.60
CA ASP A 231 -8.18 -6.81 -14.47
C ASP A 231 -8.31 -7.60 -13.17
N LYS A 232 -7.22 -7.69 -12.38
CA LYS A 232 -7.17 -8.49 -11.15
C LYS A 232 -6.39 -7.79 -10.04
N LEU A 233 -6.92 -7.88 -8.83
CA LEU A 233 -6.24 -7.48 -7.59
C LEU A 233 -6.34 -8.62 -6.57
N LYS A 234 -5.19 -9.02 -6.01
CA LYS A 234 -5.10 -9.96 -4.89
C LYS A 234 -4.66 -9.22 -3.64
N LEU A 235 -5.32 -9.48 -2.52
CA LEU A 235 -4.96 -8.96 -1.21
C LEU A 235 -4.86 -10.11 -0.22
N GLY A 236 -3.73 -10.23 0.48
CA GLY A 236 -3.52 -11.36 1.37
C GLY A 236 -2.09 -11.49 1.86
N TRP A 237 -1.56 -12.70 1.75
CA TRP A 237 -0.20 -13.02 2.15
C TRP A 237 0.42 -14.10 1.27
N GLN A 238 1.67 -13.88 0.90
CA GLN A 238 2.56 -14.90 0.34
C GLN A 238 3.98 -14.66 0.84
N LEU A 239 4.68 -15.73 1.21
CA LEU A 239 6.11 -15.74 1.41
C LEU A 239 6.77 -16.59 0.31
N TYR A 240 7.91 -16.14 -0.21
CA TYR A 240 8.55 -16.77 -1.37
C TYR A 240 9.69 -17.74 -1.00
N GLN A 241 10.22 -17.66 0.22
CA GLN A 241 11.37 -18.45 0.65
C GLN A 241 10.96 -19.75 1.35
N SER A 242 11.76 -20.80 1.11
CA SER A 242 11.64 -22.06 1.85
C SER A 242 12.18 -21.92 3.27
N ASP A 243 11.67 -22.76 4.18
CA ASP A 243 12.13 -22.88 5.56
C ASP A 243 12.17 -21.56 6.35
N PRO A 244 11.10 -20.74 6.31
CA PRO A 244 11.09 -19.47 6.99
C PRO A 244 10.99 -19.62 8.51
N THR A 245 11.42 -18.58 9.22
CA THR A 245 11.19 -18.42 10.65
C THR A 245 10.39 -17.14 10.87
N PRO A 246 9.19 -17.20 11.53
CA PRO A 246 8.49 -18.41 11.94
C PRO A 246 8.03 -19.28 10.76
N SER A 247 7.67 -20.53 11.01
CA SER A 247 7.20 -21.46 10.00
C SER A 247 5.73 -21.27 9.59
N SER A 248 5.02 -20.38 10.24
CA SER A 248 3.61 -20.04 9.93
C SER A 248 3.32 -18.58 10.17
N TYR A 249 2.34 -18.05 9.44
CA TYR A 249 1.95 -16.64 9.50
C TYR A 249 0.46 -16.49 9.75
N ASP A 250 0.08 -15.46 10.53
CA ASP A 250 -1.30 -15.06 10.82
C ASP A 250 -1.44 -13.59 10.40
N VAL A 251 -2.19 -13.37 9.32
CA VAL A 251 -2.45 -12.05 8.78
C VAL A 251 -3.95 -11.77 8.85
N ARG A 252 -4.31 -10.54 9.10
CA ARG A 252 -5.70 -10.11 9.18
C ARG A 252 -5.93 -8.92 8.27
N LEU A 253 -7.02 -8.98 7.53
CA LEU A 253 -7.50 -7.91 6.66
C LEU A 253 -8.91 -7.50 7.03
N ASP A 254 -9.18 -6.21 6.87
CA ASP A 254 -10.51 -5.63 7.04
C ASP A 254 -10.63 -4.32 6.24
N ASP A 255 -11.85 -3.79 6.11
CA ASP A 255 -12.13 -2.50 5.47
C ASP A 255 -11.48 -2.32 4.09
N ILE A 256 -11.54 -3.34 3.25
CA ILE A 256 -11.04 -3.28 1.87
C ILE A 256 -11.90 -2.33 1.05
N ALA A 257 -11.26 -1.42 0.33
CA ALA A 257 -11.90 -0.56 -0.64
C ALA A 257 -11.01 -0.37 -1.86
N VAL A 258 -11.57 -0.48 -3.06
CA VAL A 258 -10.93 -0.13 -4.34
C VAL A 258 -11.76 0.96 -5.00
N SER A 259 -11.12 2.01 -5.50
CA SER A 259 -11.82 3.20 -5.99
C SER A 259 -11.00 3.92 -7.07
N THR A 260 -11.69 4.66 -7.94
CA THR A 260 -11.05 5.58 -8.90
C THR A 260 -10.59 6.89 -8.27
N ARG A 261 -10.87 7.10 -6.98
CA ARG A 261 -10.46 8.26 -6.20
C ARG A 261 -9.81 7.80 -4.90
N ARG A 262 -8.97 8.63 -4.34
CA ARG A 262 -8.35 8.34 -3.05
C ARG A 262 -9.41 8.01 -2.00
N VAL A 263 -9.22 6.87 -1.33
CA VAL A 263 -10.13 6.41 -0.27
C VAL A 263 -9.84 7.13 1.05
N GLY A 264 -8.56 7.40 1.31
CA GLY A 264 -8.08 8.03 2.54
C GLY A 264 -7.87 7.04 3.67
N GLY A 265 -7.52 7.55 4.86
CA GLY A 265 -7.22 6.71 6.02
C GLY A 265 -8.37 5.80 6.40
N CYS A 266 -8.05 4.65 6.99
CA CYS A 266 -9.04 3.79 7.62
C CYS A 266 -9.60 4.55 8.85
N GLY A 267 -10.91 4.71 8.95
CA GLY A 267 -11.55 5.29 10.12
C GLY A 267 -11.08 4.58 11.40
N SER A 268 -10.92 5.34 12.47
CA SER A 268 -10.59 4.84 13.81
C SER A 268 -11.77 4.08 14.40
#